data_5dd474e9026f2007b25e6c2b1b77efc5
#
_entry.id   5dd474e9026f2007b25e6c2b1b77efc5
#
_cell.length_a   1.000
_cell.length_b   1.000
_cell.length_c   1.000
_cell.angle_alpha   90.00
_cell.angle_beta   90.00
_cell.angle_gamma   90.00
#
_symmetry.space_group_name_H-M   'P 1'
#
loop_
_entity.id
_entity.type
_entity.pdbx_description
1 polymer ?
#
loop_
_entity_poly.entity_id
_entity_poly.type
_entity_poly.pdbx_seq_one_letter_code
_entity_poly.pdbx_strand_id
1 'polypeptide(L)'
;MSMARGPATPPITKGILKLARQIDATSTPDYVAVEPGEDCLPGQCFENVAATVKRTGGSVQHGWRLREQPAAYVEGEFYAVWRRLDGNLIDVTPRPDGVTEILFLPDTRLVWEGDPVEPRRMMLNEQPCYCGSGMPFKICHGLAED
;
A
#
# COMPACT_ATOMS: atom_id res chain seq x y z
N MET A 1 -13.15 -9.31 -24.36
CA MET A 1 -13.38 -9.32 -23.66
C MET A 1 -13.44 -8.49 -22.75
N SER A 2 -13.96 -8.50 -22.14
CA SER A 2 -14.10 -7.54 -21.27
C SER A 2 -12.96 -6.98 -20.79
N MET A 3 -12.85 -5.87 -20.88
CA MET A 3 -11.81 -5.22 -20.41
C MET A 3 -12.08 -4.65 -19.12
N ALA A 4 -13.22 -4.81 -18.60
CA ALA A 4 -13.51 -4.31 -17.28
C ALA A 4 -12.60 -5.00 -16.31
N ARG A 5 -12.16 -4.28 -15.33
CA ARG A 5 -11.36 -4.88 -14.29
C ARG A 5 -12.25 -5.76 -13.44
N GLY A 6 -11.79 -6.94 -13.15
CA GLY A 6 -12.59 -7.89 -12.41
C GLY A 6 -12.54 -7.65 -10.91
N PRO A 7 -13.17 -8.54 -10.15
CA PRO A 7 -13.18 -8.41 -8.70
C PRO A 7 -11.80 -8.51 -8.07
N ALA A 8 -10.82 -8.99 -8.83
CA ALA A 8 -9.45 -9.07 -8.31
C ALA A 8 -8.69 -7.75 -8.42
N THR A 9 -9.31 -6.70 -8.97
CA THR A 9 -8.68 -5.39 -9.13
C THR A 9 -9.50 -4.37 -8.36
N PRO A 10 -8.91 -3.69 -7.36
CA PRO A 10 -9.68 -2.73 -6.57
C PRO A 10 -10.06 -1.49 -7.38
N PRO A 11 -11.26 -0.95 -7.18
CA PRO A 11 -11.65 0.27 -7.89
C PRO A 11 -11.02 1.51 -7.24
N ILE A 12 -10.82 2.55 -8.04
CA ILE A 12 -10.38 3.83 -7.52
C ILE A 12 -11.64 4.62 -7.17
N THR A 13 -11.95 4.66 -5.89
CA THR A 13 -13.17 5.31 -5.40
C THR A 13 -12.88 6.74 -4.97
N LYS A 14 -13.94 7.50 -4.68
CA LYS A 14 -13.76 8.85 -4.13
C LYS A 14 -13.03 8.82 -2.81
N GLY A 15 -13.31 7.80 -1.97
CA GLY A 15 -12.61 7.65 -0.69
C GLY A 15 -11.12 7.42 -0.88
N ILE A 16 -10.77 6.57 -1.84
CA ILE A 16 -9.37 6.30 -2.17
C ILE A 16 -8.67 7.60 -2.60
N LEU A 17 -9.30 8.36 -3.49
CA LEU A 17 -8.70 9.61 -3.96
C LEU A 17 -8.56 10.63 -2.84
N LYS A 18 -9.55 10.68 -1.96
CA LYS A 18 -9.50 11.60 -0.83
C LYS A 18 -8.35 11.24 0.10
N LEU A 19 -8.18 9.96 0.38
CA LEU A 19 -7.08 9.51 1.24
C LEU A 19 -5.73 9.79 0.59
N ALA A 20 -5.62 9.53 -0.70
CA ALA A 20 -4.38 9.79 -1.42
C ALA A 20 -3.97 11.26 -1.31
N ARG A 21 -4.94 12.17 -1.46
CA ARG A 21 -4.64 13.60 -1.33
C ARG A 21 -4.29 14.00 0.09
N GLN A 22 -4.87 13.33 1.07
CA GLN A 22 -4.52 13.59 2.45
C GLN A 22 -3.07 13.18 2.73
N ILE A 23 -2.62 12.08 2.14
CA ILE A 23 -1.26 11.61 2.30
C ILE A 23 -0.28 12.51 1.54
N ASP A 24 -0.60 12.82 0.28
CA ASP A 24 0.26 13.63 -0.57
C ASP A 24 -0.59 14.31 -1.64
N ALA A 25 -0.77 15.61 -1.49
CA ALA A 25 -1.65 16.37 -2.38
C ALA A 25 -1.18 16.39 -3.83
N THR A 26 0.08 16.04 -4.07
CA THR A 26 0.63 16.10 -5.43
C THR A 26 0.75 14.74 -6.09
N SER A 27 0.39 13.66 -5.39
CA SER A 27 0.53 12.32 -5.94
C SER A 27 -0.82 11.70 -6.25
N THR A 28 -0.81 10.78 -7.20
CA THR A 28 -2.01 10.06 -7.60
C THR A 28 -1.72 8.57 -7.48
N PRO A 29 -2.63 7.79 -6.91
CA PRO A 29 -2.43 6.35 -6.84
C PRO A 29 -2.53 5.72 -8.22
N ASP A 30 -1.83 4.63 -8.42
CA ASP A 30 -1.87 3.89 -9.66
C ASP A 30 -1.89 2.40 -9.34
N TYR A 31 -2.21 1.61 -10.34
CA TYR A 31 -2.22 0.16 -10.18
C TYR A 31 -0.82 -0.40 -10.31
N VAL A 32 -0.50 -1.37 -9.46
CA VAL A 32 0.76 -2.10 -9.54
C VAL A 32 0.40 -3.58 -9.65
N ALA A 33 0.94 -4.24 -10.68
CA ALA A 33 0.64 -5.66 -10.91
C ALA A 33 1.25 -6.52 -9.81
N VAL A 34 0.53 -7.56 -9.42
CA VAL A 34 1.01 -8.53 -8.44
C VAL A 34 1.63 -9.69 -9.20
N GLU A 35 2.93 -9.90 -9.01
CA GLU A 35 3.66 -11.01 -9.61
C GLU A 35 4.51 -11.64 -8.52
N PRO A 36 3.95 -12.58 -7.76
CA PRO A 36 4.65 -13.15 -6.60
C PRO A 36 6.00 -13.71 -6.99
N GLY A 37 7.02 -13.33 -6.24
CA GLY A 37 8.35 -13.82 -6.47
C GLY A 37 8.56 -15.17 -5.82
N GLU A 38 9.55 -15.91 -6.35
CA GLU A 38 9.96 -17.15 -5.75
C GLU A 38 10.44 -16.88 -4.34
N ASP A 39 10.08 -17.71 -3.40
CA ASP A 39 10.49 -17.56 -2.02
C ASP A 39 9.95 -16.32 -1.30
N CYS A 40 9.03 -15.59 -1.91
CA CYS A 40 8.38 -14.48 -1.24
C CYS A 40 7.22 -14.99 -0.41
N LEU A 41 7.00 -14.37 0.76
CA LEU A 41 5.99 -14.83 1.71
C LEU A 41 4.91 -13.77 1.91
N PRO A 42 3.66 -14.21 2.12
CA PRO A 42 2.57 -13.25 2.41
C PRO A 42 2.89 -12.42 3.65
N GLY A 43 2.52 -11.15 3.61
CA GLY A 43 2.68 -10.29 4.77
C GLY A 43 4.08 -9.78 5.02
N GLN A 44 5.04 -10.09 4.15
CA GLN A 44 6.43 -9.70 4.36
C GLN A 44 6.94 -8.88 3.19
N CYS A 45 6.19 -7.84 2.81
CA CYS A 45 6.54 -7.09 1.61
C CYS A 45 7.94 -6.45 1.67
N PHE A 46 8.33 -5.92 2.83
CA PHE A 46 9.63 -5.26 2.92
C PHE A 46 10.78 -6.26 2.74
N GLU A 47 10.67 -7.40 3.42
CA GLU A 47 11.69 -8.44 3.31
C GLU A 47 11.71 -9.05 1.92
N ASN A 48 10.53 -9.26 1.33
CA ASN A 48 10.42 -9.82 -0.01
C ASN A 48 11.10 -8.93 -1.04
N VAL A 49 10.85 -7.63 -0.97
CA VAL A 49 11.43 -6.70 -1.92
C VAL A 49 12.94 -6.58 -1.71
N ALA A 50 13.37 -6.52 -0.45
CA ALA A 50 14.81 -6.45 -0.17
C ALA A 50 15.54 -7.65 -0.76
N ALA A 51 14.97 -8.84 -0.61
CA ALA A 51 15.58 -10.05 -1.16
C ALA A 51 15.58 -10.04 -2.67
N THR A 52 14.51 -9.53 -3.28
CA THR A 52 14.40 -9.45 -4.74
C THR A 52 15.46 -8.50 -5.29
N VAL A 53 15.64 -7.35 -4.66
CA VAL A 53 16.65 -6.38 -5.08
C VAL A 53 18.03 -7.00 -4.99
N LYS A 54 18.31 -7.69 -3.89
CA LYS A 54 19.61 -8.31 -3.69
C LYS A 54 19.91 -9.36 -4.75
N ARG A 55 18.88 -10.11 -5.16
CA ARG A 55 19.06 -11.20 -6.11
C ARG A 55 19.03 -10.76 -7.56
N THR A 56 18.20 -9.78 -7.88
CA THR A 56 17.88 -9.45 -9.26
C THR A 56 18.25 -8.01 -9.65
N GLY A 57 18.44 -7.14 -8.67
CA GLY A 57 18.71 -5.73 -8.95
C GLY A 57 17.45 -4.90 -8.83
N GLY A 58 17.52 -3.68 -9.35
CA GLY A 58 16.42 -2.72 -9.17
C GLY A 58 16.52 -2.05 -7.83
N SER A 59 15.39 -1.60 -7.32
CA SER A 59 15.37 -0.89 -6.05
C SER A 59 14.04 -1.09 -5.31
N VAL A 60 14.00 -0.66 -4.07
CA VAL A 60 12.79 -0.70 -3.25
C VAL A 60 12.03 0.60 -3.48
N GLN A 61 10.73 0.51 -3.71
CA GLN A 61 9.86 1.68 -3.73
C GLN A 61 8.91 1.58 -2.56
N HIS A 62 9.06 2.46 -1.59
CA HIS A 62 8.14 2.55 -0.47
C HIS A 62 6.94 3.40 -0.84
N GLY A 63 5.83 3.16 -0.16
CA GLY A 63 4.63 3.93 -0.38
C GLY A 63 3.48 3.34 0.41
N TRP A 64 2.27 3.55 -0.09
CA TRP A 64 1.05 3.15 0.60
C TRP A 64 0.20 2.29 -0.32
N ARG A 65 -0.21 1.13 0.17
CA ARG A 65 -1.19 0.31 -0.52
C ARG A 65 -2.56 0.76 -0.02
N LEU A 66 -3.36 1.27 -0.94
CA LEU A 66 -4.64 1.87 -0.59
C LEU A 66 -5.77 0.88 -0.87
N ARG A 67 -6.76 0.85 0.03
CA ARG A 67 -7.92 0.01 -0.20
C ARG A 67 -9.12 0.56 0.56
N GLU A 68 -10.30 0.21 0.08
CA GLU A 68 -11.53 0.60 0.71
C GLU A 68 -12.38 -0.64 0.98
N GLN A 69 -12.86 -0.76 2.24
CA GLN A 69 -13.86 -1.75 2.58
C GLN A 69 -15.19 -1.02 2.51
N PRO A 70 -16.06 -1.36 1.56
CA PRO A 70 -17.31 -0.63 1.38
C PRO A 70 -18.11 -0.54 2.69
N ALA A 71 -18.66 0.63 2.97
CA ALA A 71 -19.45 0.90 4.16
C ALA A 71 -18.69 0.69 5.47
N ALA A 72 -17.38 0.57 5.40
CA ALA A 72 -16.57 0.38 6.61
C ALA A 72 -15.48 1.42 6.73
N TYR A 73 -14.46 1.35 5.87
CA TYR A 73 -13.33 2.28 6.01
C TYR A 73 -12.51 2.35 4.73
N VAL A 74 -11.67 3.39 4.68
CA VAL A 74 -10.63 3.54 3.65
C VAL A 74 -9.32 3.59 4.40
N GLU A 75 -8.34 2.82 3.95
CA GLU A 75 -7.04 2.83 4.62
C GLU A 75 -5.89 2.72 3.64
N GLY A 76 -4.72 3.22 4.07
CA GLY A 76 -3.46 2.99 3.41
C GLY A 76 -2.55 2.23 4.36
N GLU A 77 -1.88 1.23 3.85
CA GLU A 77 -0.93 0.46 4.61
C GLU A 77 0.46 0.76 4.07
N PHE A 78 1.40 1.10 4.95
CA PHE A 78 2.77 1.35 4.51
C PHE A 78 3.30 0.05 3.90
N TYR A 79 3.84 0.14 2.70
CA TYR A 79 4.07 -1.02 1.86
C TYR A 79 5.29 -0.80 0.99
N ALA A 80 5.86 -1.87 0.49
CA ALA A 80 6.98 -1.79 -0.44
C ALA A 80 6.69 -2.64 -1.68
N VAL A 81 7.09 -2.11 -2.83
CA VAL A 81 7.04 -2.85 -4.08
C VAL A 81 8.41 -2.78 -4.72
N TRP A 82 8.67 -3.65 -5.68
CA TRP A 82 9.96 -3.74 -6.37
C TRP A 82 9.93 -2.83 -7.59
N ARG A 83 10.92 -1.94 -7.67
CA ARG A 83 11.11 -1.13 -8.88
C ARG A 83 12.14 -1.83 -9.73
N ARG A 84 11.70 -2.36 -10.86
CA ARG A 84 12.57 -3.08 -11.78
C ARG A 84 13.60 -2.15 -12.37
N LEU A 85 14.61 -2.74 -13.01
CA LEU A 85 15.63 -1.95 -13.67
C LEU A 85 15.05 -1.08 -14.79
N ASP A 86 13.93 -1.50 -15.38
CA ASP A 86 13.27 -0.70 -16.41
C ASP A 86 12.35 0.38 -15.84
N GLY A 87 12.26 0.48 -14.50
CA GLY A 87 11.45 1.49 -13.85
C GLY A 87 10.04 1.05 -13.51
N ASN A 88 9.58 -0.09 -14.00
CA ASN A 88 8.23 -0.56 -13.69
C ASN A 88 8.15 -1.07 -12.26
N LEU A 89 6.99 -0.88 -11.65
CA LEU A 89 6.76 -1.35 -10.29
C LEU A 89 6.01 -2.67 -10.30
N ILE A 90 6.44 -3.60 -9.46
CA ILE A 90 5.82 -4.91 -9.33
C ILE A 90 5.65 -5.23 -7.84
N ASP A 91 4.49 -5.75 -7.48
CA ASP A 91 4.27 -6.23 -6.12
C ASP A 91 4.65 -7.72 -6.10
N VAL A 92 5.80 -8.03 -5.50
CA VAL A 92 6.30 -9.41 -5.48
C VAL A 92 5.77 -10.21 -4.29
N THR A 93 4.94 -9.61 -3.45
CA THR A 93 4.42 -10.28 -2.28
C THR A 93 3.16 -11.06 -2.64
N PRO A 94 3.10 -12.37 -2.31
CA PRO A 94 1.92 -13.17 -2.63
C PRO A 94 0.66 -12.64 -1.94
N ARG A 95 -0.46 -12.69 -2.67
CA ARG A 95 -1.75 -12.22 -2.18
C ARG A 95 -2.72 -13.42 -2.09
N PRO A 96 -2.97 -13.92 -0.88
CA PRO A 96 -3.88 -15.07 -0.73
C PRO A 96 -5.30 -14.80 -1.20
N ASP A 97 -5.70 -13.51 -1.26
CA ASP A 97 -7.05 -13.14 -1.65
C ASP A 97 -7.25 -13.15 -3.18
N GLY A 98 -6.24 -13.49 -3.94
CA GLY A 98 -6.37 -13.58 -5.40
C GLY A 98 -6.33 -12.26 -6.12
N VAL A 99 -5.99 -11.17 -5.43
CA VAL A 99 -5.88 -9.86 -6.05
C VAL A 99 -4.74 -9.86 -7.05
N THR A 100 -4.97 -9.34 -8.25
CA THR A 100 -3.95 -9.32 -9.30
C THR A 100 -3.32 -7.95 -9.50
N GLU A 101 -3.89 -6.91 -8.91
CA GLU A 101 -3.33 -5.57 -8.91
C GLU A 101 -3.64 -4.92 -7.59
N ILE A 102 -2.74 -4.07 -7.12
CA ILE A 102 -2.99 -3.26 -5.93
C ILE A 102 -3.00 -1.80 -6.33
N LEU A 103 -3.65 -0.97 -5.52
CA LEU A 103 -3.57 0.48 -5.67
C LEU A 103 -2.44 0.96 -4.80
N PHE A 104 -1.48 1.65 -5.38
CA PHE A 104 -0.27 2.03 -4.70
C PHE A 104 0.03 3.51 -4.90
N LEU A 105 0.39 4.18 -3.82
CA LEU A 105 0.79 5.58 -3.83
C LEU A 105 2.26 5.64 -3.42
N PRO A 106 3.18 5.90 -4.36
CA PRO A 106 4.59 5.98 -3.99
C PRO A 106 4.82 7.13 -3.00
N ASP A 107 5.68 6.89 -2.02
CA ASP A 107 5.99 7.91 -1.03
C ASP A 107 7.44 7.71 -0.60
N THR A 108 8.31 8.62 -0.98
CA THR A 108 9.73 8.52 -0.68
C THR A 108 10.11 9.15 0.65
N ARG A 109 9.12 9.74 1.34
CA ARG A 109 9.40 10.41 2.62
C ARG A 109 9.61 9.44 3.77
N LEU A 110 9.14 8.20 3.61
CA LEU A 110 9.29 7.18 4.63
C LEU A 110 10.07 6.01 4.08
N VAL A 111 10.89 5.40 4.93
CA VAL A 111 11.69 4.26 4.56
C VAL A 111 11.58 3.22 5.66
N TRP A 112 11.44 1.95 5.27
CA TRP A 112 11.45 0.86 6.23
C TRP A 112 12.90 0.58 6.62
N GLU A 113 13.15 0.48 7.93
CA GLU A 113 14.50 0.32 8.44
C GLU A 113 14.73 -1.01 9.15
N GLY A 114 13.94 -2.01 8.81
CA GLY A 114 14.11 -3.31 9.42
C GLY A 114 13.39 -3.48 10.74
N ASP A 115 12.55 -2.51 11.09
CA ASP A 115 11.84 -2.53 12.36
C ASP A 115 10.67 -3.52 12.31
N PRO A 116 10.60 -4.48 13.23
CA PRO A 116 9.50 -5.45 13.25
C PRO A 116 8.21 -4.92 13.84
N VAL A 117 8.14 -3.63 14.11
CA VAL A 117 6.95 -3.03 14.69
C VAL A 117 5.74 -3.17 13.81
N GLU A 118 4.55 -2.97 14.38
CA GLU A 118 3.30 -3.01 13.65
C GLU A 118 3.35 -2.18 12.38
N PRO A 119 2.64 -2.62 11.34
CA PRO A 119 2.58 -1.88 10.08
C PRO A 119 2.00 -0.50 10.31
N ARG A 120 2.56 0.49 9.62
CA ARG A 120 1.98 1.82 9.64
C ARG A 120 0.72 1.85 8.82
N ARG A 121 -0.27 2.57 9.33
CA ARG A 121 -1.53 2.74 8.64
C ARG A 121 -1.90 4.20 8.55
N MET A 122 -2.58 4.57 7.47
CA MET A 122 -3.10 5.90 7.26
C MET A 122 -4.58 5.76 6.97
N MET A 123 -5.41 6.62 7.58
CA MET A 123 -6.85 6.60 7.38
C MET A 123 -7.31 8.02 7.13
N LEU A 124 -8.53 8.17 6.63
CA LEU A 124 -9.10 9.51 6.51
C LEU A 124 -9.20 10.14 7.88
N ASN A 125 -8.89 11.43 7.97
CA ASN A 125 -8.80 12.13 9.25
C ASN A 125 -10.05 12.01 10.12
N GLU A 126 -11.23 12.06 9.52
CA GLU A 126 -12.48 12.01 10.25
C GLU A 126 -12.97 10.60 10.54
N GLN A 127 -12.32 9.60 9.98
CA GLN A 127 -12.73 8.22 10.14
C GLN A 127 -12.33 7.72 11.54
N PRO A 128 -13.13 6.83 12.15
CA PRO A 128 -12.74 6.26 13.44
C PRO A 128 -11.40 5.55 13.32
N CYS A 129 -10.55 5.74 14.33
CA CYS A 129 -9.21 5.18 14.29
C CYS A 129 -9.26 3.65 14.32
N TYR A 130 -8.33 3.02 13.62
CA TYR A 130 -8.28 1.57 13.54
C TYR A 130 -7.98 0.92 14.89
N CYS A 131 -7.52 1.69 15.87
CA CYS A 131 -7.17 1.12 17.16
C CYS A 131 -8.40 0.83 18.04
N GLY A 132 -9.59 1.23 17.60
CA GLY A 132 -10.79 0.95 18.37
C GLY A 132 -11.06 1.95 19.50
N SER A 133 -10.31 3.05 19.57
CA SER A 133 -10.49 4.04 20.62
C SER A 133 -11.81 4.81 20.51
N GLY A 134 -12.45 4.77 19.34
CA GLY A 134 -13.66 5.56 19.11
C GLY A 134 -13.39 6.97 18.69
N MET A 135 -12.13 7.41 18.66
CA MET A 135 -11.76 8.77 18.29
C MET A 135 -11.44 8.83 16.81
N PRO A 136 -11.65 10.00 16.17
CA PRO A 136 -11.23 10.16 14.78
C PRO A 136 -9.74 9.92 14.63
N PHE A 137 -9.35 9.38 13.49
CA PHE A 137 -7.95 9.06 13.25
C PHE A 137 -7.03 10.26 13.49
N LYS A 138 -7.42 11.45 13.02
CA LYS A 138 -6.56 12.63 13.15
C LYS A 138 -6.27 13.01 14.60
N ILE A 139 -7.16 12.67 15.52
CA ILE A 139 -6.96 12.99 16.93
C ILE A 139 -6.20 11.87 17.65
N CYS A 140 -6.37 10.64 17.18
CA CYS A 140 -5.75 9.50 17.80
C CYS A 140 -4.37 9.24 17.19
N HIS A 141 -4.29 8.33 16.21
CA HIS A 141 -3.00 7.96 15.62
C HIS A 141 -2.48 8.97 14.61
N GLY A 142 -3.37 9.79 14.03
CA GLY A 142 -2.94 10.79 13.08
C GLY A 142 -2.04 11.85 13.70
N LEU A 143 -2.16 12.11 15.00
CA LEU A 143 -1.30 13.09 15.66
C LEU A 143 0.15 12.64 15.73
N ALA A 144 0.37 11.35 15.74
CA ALA A 144 1.73 10.84 15.88
C ALA A 144 2.58 11.11 14.65
N GLU A 145 1.97 11.59 13.59
CA GLU A 145 2.71 11.81 12.36
C GLU A 145 3.37 13.17 12.27
N ASP A 146 3.27 13.96 13.25
CA ASP A 146 3.89 15.30 13.21
C ASP A 146 5.38 15.26 13.12
#